data_2974ba1f67c18dc54f3fc21097ae6a5d
#
_entry.id   2974ba1f67c18dc54f3fc21097ae6a5d
#
_cell.length_a   1.000
_cell.length_b   1.000
_cell.length_c   1.000
_cell.angle_alpha   90.00
_cell.angle_beta   90.00
_cell.angle_gamma   90.00
#
_symmetry.space_group_name_H-M   'P 1'
#
loop_
_entity.id
_entity.type
_entity.pdbx_description
1 polymer ?
#
loop_
_entity_poly.entity_id
_entity_poly.type
_entity_poly.pdbx_seq_one_letter_code
_entity_poly.pdbx_strand_id
1 'polypeptide(L)'
;MDREKLLAIKGRSRRDLFQLADDLDVKNYPCPAGGCLLTELSFVPKVRDMLDHADELNLRDCRILKIGRHFRISEKTKVIIGRDESDNNLLEAARAPEEAAVTWLDGNTPVGVVVGRQDSKCLDLAARILLRYTKAESGSSCRIHIRENKCERNISVINDMDEAAVAKYILA
;
A
#
# COMPACT_ATOMS: atom_id res chain seq x y z
N MET A 1 18.66 19.44 -39.61
CA MET A 1 19.22 18.66 -38.46
C MET A 1 20.19 17.66 -39.03
N ASP A 2 21.44 17.74 -38.68
CA ASP A 2 22.50 16.86 -39.18
C ASP A 2 22.40 15.52 -38.46
N ARG A 3 22.05 14.44 -39.19
CA ARG A 3 21.86 13.11 -38.64
C ARG A 3 23.16 12.44 -38.14
N GLU A 4 24.31 12.85 -38.65
CA GLU A 4 25.59 12.32 -38.23
C GLU A 4 26.00 12.77 -36.83
N LYS A 5 25.38 13.87 -36.35
CA LYS A 5 25.57 14.39 -35.00
C LYS A 5 24.63 13.76 -33.96
N LEU A 6 23.71 12.89 -34.37
CA LEU A 6 22.83 12.17 -33.48
C LEU A 6 23.54 10.95 -32.92
N LEU A 7 23.52 10.80 -31.61
CA LEU A 7 24.03 9.62 -30.94
C LEU A 7 23.20 8.39 -31.31
N ALA A 8 23.85 7.30 -31.69
CA ALA A 8 23.18 6.07 -32.14
C ALA A 8 22.66 5.24 -30.96
N ILE A 9 22.06 5.87 -29.94
CA ILE A 9 21.48 5.18 -28.78
C ILE A 9 20.26 4.40 -29.24
N LYS A 10 20.30 3.07 -29.05
CA LYS A 10 19.24 2.14 -29.47
C LYS A 10 18.74 1.31 -28.30
N GLY A 11 17.47 0.89 -28.36
CA GLY A 11 16.89 -0.02 -27.40
C GLY A 11 16.04 0.64 -26.32
N ARG A 12 15.47 -0.19 -25.43
CA ARG A 12 14.60 0.25 -24.31
C ARG A 12 15.40 0.53 -23.04
N SER A 13 16.67 0.14 -23.00
CA SER A 13 17.56 0.44 -21.88
C SER A 13 17.87 1.93 -21.84
N ARG A 14 17.83 2.50 -20.64
CA ARG A 14 18.15 3.91 -20.39
C ARG A 14 19.58 4.12 -19.89
N ARG A 15 20.39 3.04 -19.79
CA ARG A 15 21.77 3.14 -19.29
C ARG A 15 22.59 4.16 -20.06
N ASP A 16 22.51 4.08 -21.40
CA ASP A 16 23.28 4.97 -22.28
C ASP A 16 22.80 6.42 -22.15
N LEU A 17 21.49 6.63 -21.90
CA LEU A 17 20.93 7.96 -21.65
C LEU A 17 21.38 8.54 -20.30
N PHE A 18 21.47 7.72 -19.25
CA PHE A 18 22.00 8.14 -17.95
C PHE A 18 23.48 8.48 -18.06
N GLN A 19 24.26 7.63 -18.73
CA GLN A 19 25.69 7.90 -18.97
C GLN A 19 25.86 9.21 -19.74
N LEU A 20 25.07 9.45 -20.78
CA LEU A 20 25.10 10.69 -21.53
C LEU A 20 24.72 11.91 -20.68
N ALA A 21 23.73 11.77 -19.79
CA ALA A 21 23.34 12.84 -18.88
C ALA A 21 24.48 13.18 -17.91
N ASP A 22 25.18 12.17 -17.39
CA ASP A 22 26.35 12.34 -16.54
C ASP A 22 27.50 12.99 -17.30
N ASP A 23 27.80 12.56 -18.53
CA ASP A 23 28.85 13.10 -19.40
C ASP A 23 28.60 14.58 -19.77
N LEU A 24 27.31 14.98 -19.85
CA LEU A 24 26.90 16.36 -20.15
C LEU A 24 26.59 17.20 -18.90
N ASP A 25 26.87 16.70 -17.69
CA ASP A 25 26.58 17.32 -16.38
C ASP A 25 25.09 17.76 -16.23
N VAL A 26 24.16 17.03 -16.83
CA VAL A 26 22.72 17.27 -16.72
C VAL A 26 22.19 16.64 -15.44
N LYS A 27 22.02 17.43 -14.37
CA LYS A 27 21.59 16.95 -13.03
C LYS A 27 20.09 17.05 -12.77
N ASN A 28 19.41 17.99 -13.44
CA ASN A 28 17.99 18.28 -13.24
C ASN A 28 17.16 17.85 -14.45
N TYR A 29 16.93 16.55 -14.57
CA TYR A 29 15.93 16.06 -15.54
C TYR A 29 14.77 15.40 -14.78
N PRO A 30 13.52 15.55 -15.27
CA PRO A 30 12.40 14.86 -14.68
C PRO A 30 12.69 13.36 -14.70
N CYS A 31 12.35 12.68 -13.59
CA CYS A 31 12.47 11.23 -13.52
C CYS A 31 11.98 10.65 -14.84
N PRO A 32 12.81 9.93 -15.58
CA PRO A 32 12.42 9.35 -16.85
C PRO A 32 11.13 8.61 -16.60
N ALA A 33 10.08 8.95 -17.34
CA ALA A 33 8.76 8.40 -17.14
C ALA A 33 8.90 6.90 -16.87
N GLY A 34 8.76 6.52 -15.61
CA GLY A 34 8.65 5.14 -15.20
C GLY A 34 7.57 4.54 -16.10
N GLY A 35 7.62 3.26 -16.38
CA GLY A 35 6.57 2.60 -17.13
C GLY A 35 5.21 2.98 -16.53
N CYS A 36 4.16 2.96 -17.30
CA CYS A 36 2.81 3.16 -16.81
C CYS A 36 2.58 2.23 -15.61
N LEU A 37 2.09 2.72 -14.48
CA LEU A 37 1.79 1.91 -13.29
C LEU A 37 0.90 0.69 -13.62
N LEU A 38 0.05 0.81 -14.66
CA LEU A 38 -0.76 -0.29 -15.16
C LEU A 38 0.06 -1.43 -15.81
N THR A 39 1.36 -1.25 -15.99
CA THR A 39 2.28 -2.32 -16.44
C THR A 39 3.06 -2.94 -15.28
N GLU A 40 2.91 -2.44 -14.06
CA GLU A 40 3.50 -3.03 -12.86
C GLU A 40 2.66 -4.21 -12.37
N LEU A 41 3.30 -5.37 -12.27
CA LEU A 41 2.63 -6.61 -11.84
C LEU A 41 2.00 -6.49 -10.45
N SER A 42 2.61 -5.74 -9.53
CA SER A 42 2.09 -5.49 -8.18
C SER A 42 0.96 -4.47 -8.11
N PHE A 43 0.77 -3.65 -9.15
CA PHE A 43 -0.26 -2.60 -9.18
C PHE A 43 -1.54 -3.06 -9.87
N VAL A 44 -1.43 -3.88 -10.91
CA VAL A 44 -2.58 -4.37 -11.68
C VAL A 44 -3.63 -5.09 -10.83
N PRO A 45 -3.26 -6.01 -9.90
CA PRO A 45 -4.22 -6.67 -9.03
C PRO A 45 -5.03 -5.69 -8.17
N LYS A 46 -4.40 -4.62 -7.67
CA LYS A 46 -5.07 -3.59 -6.87
C LYS A 46 -6.11 -2.81 -7.68
N VAL A 47 -5.78 -2.49 -8.96
CA VAL A 47 -6.72 -1.82 -9.87
C VAL A 47 -7.89 -2.74 -10.20
N ARG A 48 -7.62 -4.00 -10.51
CA ARG A 48 -8.66 -4.99 -10.79
C ARG A 48 -9.59 -5.18 -9.61
N ASP A 49 -9.04 -5.37 -8.42
CA ASP A 49 -9.80 -5.48 -7.18
C ASP A 49 -10.70 -4.24 -6.94
N MET A 50 -10.19 -3.04 -7.22
CA MET A 50 -11.00 -1.82 -7.11
C MET A 50 -12.17 -1.83 -8.10
N LEU A 51 -11.93 -2.19 -9.37
CA LEU A 51 -12.96 -2.24 -10.41
C LEU A 51 -14.02 -3.30 -10.13
N ASP A 52 -13.63 -4.44 -9.56
CA ASP A 52 -14.52 -5.57 -9.29
C ASP A 52 -15.41 -5.34 -8.06
N HIS A 53 -15.02 -4.45 -7.12
CA HIS A 53 -15.69 -4.29 -5.82
C HIS A 53 -16.18 -2.87 -5.51
N ALA A 54 -15.89 -1.88 -6.36
CA ALA A 54 -16.37 -0.52 -6.14
C ALA A 54 -17.73 -0.31 -6.80
N ASP A 55 -18.72 0.16 -6.02
CA ASP A 55 -20.02 0.57 -6.55
C ASP A 55 -19.86 1.82 -7.43
N GLU A 56 -19.01 2.76 -7.01
CA GLU A 56 -18.64 3.97 -7.74
C GLU A 56 -17.14 4.22 -7.65
N LEU A 57 -16.55 4.68 -8.75
CA LEU A 57 -15.14 5.04 -8.79
C LEU A 57 -14.95 6.51 -8.44
N ASN A 58 -14.09 6.79 -7.48
CA ASN A 58 -13.71 8.14 -7.11
C ASN A 58 -12.19 8.36 -7.14
N LEU A 59 -11.79 9.63 -7.18
CA LEU A 59 -10.37 10.00 -7.25
C LEU A 59 -9.56 9.60 -6.02
N ARG A 60 -10.20 9.54 -4.85
CA ARG A 60 -9.58 9.12 -3.62
C ARG A 60 -9.14 7.64 -3.72
N ASP A 61 -10.04 6.76 -4.18
CA ASP A 61 -9.75 5.34 -4.30
C ASP A 61 -8.61 5.08 -5.28
N CYS A 62 -8.58 5.81 -6.39
CA CYS A 62 -7.46 5.76 -7.32
C CYS A 62 -6.12 6.20 -6.69
N ARG A 63 -6.13 7.24 -5.84
CA ARG A 63 -4.92 7.72 -5.14
C ARG A 63 -4.41 6.71 -4.12
N ILE A 64 -5.31 6.11 -3.35
CA ILE A 64 -4.99 5.13 -2.32
C ILE A 64 -4.32 3.86 -2.90
N LEU A 65 -4.60 3.47 -4.14
CA LEU A 65 -3.99 2.28 -4.77
C LEU A 65 -2.46 2.28 -4.74
N LYS A 66 -1.84 3.46 -4.73
CA LYS A 66 -0.37 3.61 -4.71
C LYS A 66 0.23 3.47 -3.31
N ILE A 67 -0.60 3.57 -2.27
CA ILE A 67 -0.18 3.66 -0.88
C ILE A 67 -0.26 2.26 -0.25
N GLY A 68 0.79 1.82 0.38
CA GLY A 68 0.77 0.63 1.22
C GLY A 68 0.62 -0.70 0.49
N ARG A 69 0.39 -1.71 1.32
CA ARG A 69 0.05 -3.09 0.94
C ARG A 69 -1.46 -3.28 1.06
N HIS A 70 -2.07 -3.87 0.06
CA HIS A 70 -3.51 -4.05 -0.02
C HIS A 70 -3.89 -5.51 0.20
N PHE A 71 -4.93 -5.74 0.99
CA PHE A 71 -5.43 -7.07 1.35
C PHE A 71 -6.94 -7.11 1.17
N ARG A 72 -7.47 -8.05 0.39
CA ARG A 72 -8.90 -8.32 0.27
C ARG A 72 -9.29 -9.40 1.28
N ILE A 73 -9.94 -9.01 2.38
CA ILE A 73 -10.32 -9.95 3.44
C ILE A 73 -11.74 -10.47 3.32
N SER A 74 -12.60 -9.79 2.58
CA SER A 74 -13.94 -10.27 2.18
C SER A 74 -14.41 -9.51 0.94
N GLU A 75 -15.54 -9.91 0.34
CA GLU A 75 -16.14 -9.19 -0.79
C GLU A 75 -16.34 -7.70 -0.52
N LYS A 76 -16.68 -7.34 0.74
CA LYS A 76 -17.03 -5.97 1.14
C LYS A 76 -15.98 -5.30 2.02
N THR A 77 -14.81 -5.93 2.23
CA THR A 77 -13.80 -5.40 3.14
C THR A 77 -12.40 -5.53 2.58
N LYS A 78 -11.71 -4.42 2.57
CA LYS A 78 -10.31 -4.30 2.17
C LYS A 78 -9.50 -3.68 3.31
N VAL A 79 -8.27 -4.14 3.47
CA VAL A 79 -7.31 -3.58 4.43
C VAL A 79 -6.13 -3.02 3.66
N ILE A 80 -5.67 -1.83 4.05
CA ILE A 80 -4.50 -1.18 3.48
C ILE A 80 -3.54 -0.91 4.62
N ILE A 81 -2.30 -1.41 4.51
CA ILE A 81 -1.28 -1.27 5.55
C ILE A 81 -0.10 -0.49 4.99
N GLY A 82 0.28 0.60 5.67
CA GLY A 82 1.44 1.41 5.30
C GLY A 82 2.74 0.62 5.36
N ARG A 83 3.69 0.94 4.49
CA ARG A 83 5.02 0.33 4.43
C ARG A 83 6.03 1.09 5.29
N ASP A 84 5.83 2.39 5.39
CA ASP A 84 6.70 3.34 6.07
C ASP A 84 5.89 4.52 6.62
N GLU A 85 6.57 5.47 7.26
CA GLU A 85 5.94 6.66 7.85
C GLU A 85 5.23 7.54 6.81
N SER A 86 5.78 7.65 5.60
CA SER A 86 5.14 8.41 4.51
C SER A 86 3.80 7.80 4.11
N ASP A 87 3.76 6.48 3.93
CA ASP A 87 2.53 5.75 3.65
C ASP A 87 1.52 5.90 4.80
N ASN A 88 1.98 5.81 6.06
CA ASN A 88 1.12 5.97 7.24
C ASN A 88 0.44 7.35 7.25
N ASN A 89 1.21 8.42 7.02
CA ASN A 89 0.70 9.79 6.97
C ASN A 89 -0.30 9.98 5.83
N LEU A 90 0.00 9.41 4.66
CA LEU A 90 -0.90 9.47 3.50
C LEU A 90 -2.19 8.69 3.72
N LEU A 91 -2.12 7.52 4.37
CA LEU A 91 -3.30 6.72 4.73
C LEU A 91 -4.20 7.45 5.72
N GLU A 92 -3.61 8.04 6.78
CA GLU A 92 -4.36 8.83 7.75
C GLU A 92 -5.03 10.05 7.10
N ALA A 93 -4.33 10.77 6.23
CA ALA A 93 -4.88 11.92 5.51
C ALA A 93 -5.98 11.54 4.51
N ALA A 94 -5.89 10.34 3.91
CA ALA A 94 -6.84 9.85 2.93
C ALA A 94 -8.01 9.08 3.55
N ARG A 95 -7.93 8.67 4.81
CA ARG A 95 -8.94 7.87 5.50
C ARG A 95 -10.28 8.62 5.57
N ALA A 96 -11.36 7.96 5.16
CA ALA A 96 -12.70 8.50 5.34
C ALA A 96 -13.14 8.36 6.82
N PRO A 97 -14.01 9.26 7.32
CA PRO A 97 -14.44 9.24 8.72
C PRO A 97 -15.05 7.91 9.16
N GLU A 98 -15.78 7.24 8.27
CA GLU A 98 -16.44 5.96 8.49
C GLU A 98 -15.49 4.76 8.45
N GLU A 99 -14.26 4.92 8.00
CA GLU A 99 -13.27 3.85 7.92
C GLU A 99 -12.50 3.70 9.23
N ALA A 100 -12.20 2.46 9.62
CA ALA A 100 -11.42 2.20 10.81
C ALA A 100 -9.92 2.33 10.56
N ALA A 101 -9.22 3.01 11.46
CA ALA A 101 -7.78 2.91 11.58
C ALA A 101 -7.41 1.88 12.65
N VAL A 102 -6.43 1.04 12.34
CA VAL A 102 -5.94 -0.05 13.20
C VAL A 102 -4.45 0.14 13.43
N THR A 103 -4.02 0.20 14.69
CA THR A 103 -2.63 0.36 15.09
C THR A 103 -2.28 -0.51 16.29
N TRP A 104 -1.04 -0.96 16.38
CA TRP A 104 -0.55 -1.69 17.55
C TRP A 104 -0.05 -0.71 18.62
N LEU A 105 -0.46 -0.85 19.88
CA LEU A 105 -0.14 0.11 20.94
C LEU A 105 1.28 -0.02 21.52
N ASP A 106 1.85 -1.21 21.47
CA ASP A 106 3.08 -1.51 22.21
C ASP A 106 4.35 -1.33 21.36
N GLY A 107 4.25 -0.70 20.17
CA GLY A 107 5.41 -0.49 19.31
C GLY A 107 5.22 0.54 18.20
N ASN A 108 6.33 0.87 17.53
CA ASN A 108 6.29 1.74 16.35
C ASN A 108 5.81 0.92 15.14
N THR A 109 4.67 1.28 14.55
CA THR A 109 3.91 0.37 13.70
C THR A 109 3.42 1.00 12.43
N PRO A 110 3.18 0.18 11.39
CA PRO A 110 2.35 0.61 10.28
C PRO A 110 0.95 0.97 10.76
N VAL A 111 0.32 1.90 10.06
CA VAL A 111 -1.12 2.16 10.18
C VAL A 111 -1.85 1.24 9.20
N GLY A 112 -2.88 0.57 9.69
CA GLY A 112 -3.83 -0.17 8.86
C GLY A 112 -5.13 0.62 8.73
N VAL A 113 -5.66 0.74 7.51
CA VAL A 113 -6.98 1.32 7.24
C VAL A 113 -7.91 0.22 6.72
N VAL A 114 -9.08 0.07 7.34
CA VAL A 114 -10.10 -0.89 6.95
C VAL A 114 -11.19 -0.17 6.18
N VAL A 115 -11.29 -0.49 4.91
CA VAL A 115 -12.24 0.09 3.95
C VAL A 115 -13.43 -0.85 3.76
N GLY A 116 -14.63 -0.32 3.81
CA GLY A 116 -15.87 -1.08 3.65
C GLY A 116 -16.43 -1.61 4.97
N ARG A 117 -16.97 -2.84 4.98
CA ARG A 117 -17.62 -3.41 6.16
C ARG A 117 -16.62 -3.69 7.30
N GLN A 118 -16.98 -3.29 8.52
CA GLN A 118 -16.10 -3.29 9.69
C GLN A 118 -16.72 -4.06 10.86
N ASP A 119 -17.15 -5.29 10.63
CA ASP A 119 -17.57 -6.15 11.73
C ASP A 119 -16.38 -6.62 12.57
N SER A 120 -16.66 -7.18 13.75
CA SER A 120 -15.61 -7.60 14.69
C SER A 120 -14.64 -8.62 14.10
N LYS A 121 -15.12 -9.51 13.21
CA LYS A 121 -14.27 -10.51 12.54
C LYS A 121 -13.32 -9.86 11.52
N CYS A 122 -13.83 -8.88 10.77
CA CYS A 122 -13.01 -8.12 9.82
C CYS A 122 -11.92 -7.32 10.53
N LEU A 123 -12.25 -6.67 11.65
CA LEU A 123 -11.29 -5.91 12.44
C LEU A 123 -10.25 -6.79 13.13
N ASP A 124 -10.63 -7.96 13.66
CA ASP A 124 -9.71 -8.94 14.21
C ASP A 124 -8.72 -9.43 13.13
N LEU A 125 -9.23 -9.83 11.98
CA LEU A 125 -8.39 -10.28 10.86
C LEU A 125 -7.46 -9.17 10.34
N ALA A 126 -7.96 -7.94 10.23
CA ALA A 126 -7.14 -6.78 9.85
C ALA A 126 -5.99 -6.53 10.85
N ALA A 127 -6.28 -6.64 12.16
CA ALA A 127 -5.30 -6.50 13.21
C ALA A 127 -4.24 -7.62 13.15
N ARG A 128 -4.63 -8.86 12.93
CA ARG A 128 -3.71 -10.01 12.78
C ARG A 128 -2.80 -9.85 11.54
N ILE A 129 -3.35 -9.39 10.41
CA ILE A 129 -2.56 -9.09 9.21
C ILE A 129 -1.57 -7.95 9.50
N LEU A 130 -2.00 -6.88 10.19
CA LEU A 130 -1.14 -5.75 10.56
C LEU A 130 0.03 -6.22 11.44
N LEU A 131 -0.22 -7.06 12.45
CA LEU A 131 0.80 -7.57 13.37
C LEU A 131 1.94 -8.30 12.64
N ARG A 132 1.65 -8.99 11.53
CA ARG A 132 2.68 -9.65 10.69
C ARG A 132 3.73 -8.67 10.16
N TYR A 133 3.41 -7.39 10.02
CA TYR A 133 4.32 -6.33 9.54
C TYR A 133 4.90 -5.50 10.67
N THR A 134 4.82 -5.98 11.90
CA THR A 134 5.37 -5.36 13.09
C THR A 134 6.52 -6.21 13.66
N LYS A 135 7.12 -5.73 14.73
CA LYS A 135 8.12 -6.47 15.51
C LYS A 135 7.50 -7.27 16.66
N ALA A 136 6.18 -7.42 16.69
CA ALA A 136 5.49 -8.21 17.69
C ALA A 136 5.95 -9.67 17.65
N GLU A 137 6.17 -10.26 18.81
CA GLU A 137 6.59 -11.66 18.93
C GLU A 137 5.47 -12.60 18.45
N SER A 138 5.83 -13.61 17.67
CA SER A 138 4.86 -14.60 17.19
C SER A 138 4.24 -15.38 18.35
N GLY A 139 2.92 -15.54 18.32
CA GLY A 139 2.15 -16.19 19.39
C GLY A 139 1.84 -15.28 20.58
N SER A 140 2.36 -14.06 20.62
CA SER A 140 2.07 -13.11 21.70
C SER A 140 0.70 -12.48 21.56
N SER A 141 0.10 -12.11 22.71
CA SER A 141 -1.12 -11.29 22.75
C SER A 141 -0.75 -9.82 22.67
N CYS A 142 -1.26 -9.14 21.63
CA CYS A 142 -0.96 -7.76 21.33
C CYS A 142 -2.17 -6.88 21.51
N ARG A 143 -1.98 -5.67 22.05
CA ARG A 143 -3.04 -4.67 22.19
C ARG A 143 -3.12 -3.83 20.91
N ILE A 144 -4.27 -3.84 20.29
CA ILE A 144 -4.57 -3.12 19.07
C ILE A 144 -5.54 -1.97 19.38
N HIS A 145 -5.16 -0.78 18.98
CA HIS A 145 -6.03 0.38 19.01
C HIS A 145 -6.80 0.48 17.71
N ILE A 146 -8.11 0.59 17.82
CA ILE A 146 -9.04 0.77 16.70
C ILE A 146 -9.71 2.12 16.87
N ARG A 147 -9.61 2.96 15.85
CA ARG A 147 -10.27 4.25 15.77
C ARG A 147 -11.28 4.26 14.62
N GLU A 148 -12.54 4.32 14.96
CA GLU A 148 -13.68 4.36 14.04
C GLU A 148 -14.49 5.63 14.28
N ASN A 149 -14.61 6.51 13.29
CA ASN A 149 -15.40 7.74 13.42
C ASN A 149 -15.04 8.54 14.71
N LYS A 150 -15.95 8.55 15.71
CA LYS A 150 -15.76 9.18 17.01
C LYS A 150 -15.54 8.18 18.15
N CYS A 151 -15.45 6.89 17.82
CA CYS A 151 -15.23 5.82 18.79
C CYS A 151 -13.79 5.31 18.70
N GLU A 152 -13.17 5.18 19.86
CA GLU A 152 -11.87 4.54 20.01
C GLU A 152 -11.99 3.38 20.98
N ARG A 153 -11.39 2.26 20.65
CA ARG A 153 -11.39 1.08 21.51
C ARG A 153 -10.11 0.28 21.33
N ASN A 154 -9.78 -0.48 22.35
CA ASN A 154 -8.66 -1.41 22.32
C ASN A 154 -9.19 -2.83 22.32
N ILE A 155 -8.57 -3.68 21.50
CA ILE A 155 -8.82 -5.12 21.49
C ILE A 155 -7.49 -5.86 21.71
N SER A 156 -7.56 -7.09 22.21
CA SER A 156 -6.42 -7.98 22.32
C SER A 156 -6.48 -9.02 21.21
N VAL A 157 -5.40 -9.16 20.45
CA VAL A 157 -5.31 -10.05 19.31
C VAL A 157 -4.01 -10.85 19.39
N ILE A 158 -4.05 -12.12 19.00
CA ILE A 158 -2.85 -12.96 18.97
C ILE A 158 -2.12 -12.78 17.64
N ASN A 159 -0.81 -12.59 17.69
CA ASN A 159 0.05 -12.53 16.49
C ASN A 159 0.36 -13.96 16.01
N ASP A 160 -0.57 -14.60 15.32
CA ASP A 160 -0.49 -15.99 14.87
C ASP A 160 -0.50 -16.18 13.36
N MET A 161 -0.48 -15.09 12.58
CA MET A 161 -0.46 -15.18 11.12
C MET A 161 0.97 -15.30 10.59
N ASP A 162 1.22 -16.37 9.87
CA ASP A 162 2.44 -16.54 9.08
C ASP A 162 2.32 -15.91 7.67
N GLU A 163 3.41 -15.96 6.92
CA GLU A 163 3.47 -15.40 5.56
C GLU A 163 2.49 -16.09 4.61
N ALA A 164 2.33 -17.41 4.73
CA ALA A 164 1.43 -18.21 3.88
C ALA A 164 -0.05 -17.88 4.15
N ALA A 165 -0.39 -17.62 5.42
CA ALA A 165 -1.74 -17.20 5.80
C ALA A 165 -2.07 -15.80 5.26
N VAL A 166 -1.13 -14.86 5.35
CA VAL A 166 -1.31 -13.48 4.85
C VAL A 166 -1.33 -13.44 3.32
N ALA A 167 -0.55 -14.29 2.64
CA ALA A 167 -0.49 -14.37 1.18
C ALA A 167 -1.86 -14.67 0.52
N LYS A 168 -2.80 -15.28 1.25
CA LYS A 168 -4.15 -15.55 0.76
C LYS A 168 -4.98 -14.29 0.53
N TYR A 169 -4.62 -13.19 1.16
CA TYR A 169 -5.38 -11.94 1.16
C TYR A 169 -4.69 -10.83 0.37
N ILE A 170 -3.38 -10.92 0.15
CA ILE A 170 -2.60 -9.85 -0.47
C ILE A 170 -2.95 -9.68 -1.95
N LEU A 171 -3.11 -8.42 -2.37
CA LEU A 171 -3.26 -8.02 -3.77
C LEU A 171 -1.89 -7.67 -4.35
N ALA A 172 -1.17 -8.67 -4.83
CA ALA A 172 0.18 -8.56 -5.37
C ALA A 172 0.29 -9.15 -6.78
#